data_48c6a320f4405fb1e315e6e92571f18d
#
_entry.id   48c6a320f4405fb1e315e6e92571f18d
#
_cell.length_a   1.000
_cell.length_b   1.000
_cell.length_c   1.000
_cell.angle_alpha   90.00
_cell.angle_beta   90.00
_cell.angle_gamma   90.00
#
_symmetry.space_group_name_H-M   'P 1'
#
loop_
_entity.id
_entity.type
_entity.pdbx_description
1 polymer ?
#
loop_
_entity_poly.entity_id
_entity_poly.type
_entity_poly.pdbx_seq_one_letter_code
_entity_poly.pdbx_strand_id
1 'polypeptide(L)'
;MKSLSLARPLVIMVIGIPGSGKSFFARQFSTMFAAPLVSTDYIRHAMFPDSTYGPDEDARVSVLVNNGISELLKTQKTIIVDGSLNNRISRSGVERLAKNHGYGTMTIWVQTDEPTSRNRSVKRNSKREGDALNSPMSAEVFSHLSKQLTPPQPSENTVVISGKHTFGTQARVVLKKLVAPRDEVTPGLTRTDDNDPHQPSDTNDIQPRRRSVTIN
;
A
#
# COMPACT_ATOMS: atom_id res chain seq x y z
N MET A 1 -1.12 12.68 26.98
CA MET A 1 -1.08 11.68 25.89
C MET A 1 0.36 11.62 25.39
N LYS A 2 1.01 10.45 25.39
CA LYS A 2 2.31 10.30 24.74
C LYS A 2 2.10 10.39 23.23
N SER A 3 2.71 11.37 22.56
CA SER A 3 2.65 11.48 21.12
C SER A 3 3.39 10.27 20.51
N LEU A 4 2.77 9.61 19.55
CA LEU A 4 3.42 8.55 18.79
C LEU A 4 4.43 9.21 17.84
N SER A 5 5.71 9.21 18.21
CA SER A 5 6.77 9.69 17.32
C SER A 5 7.25 8.53 16.45
N LEU A 6 7.03 8.63 15.16
CA LEU A 6 7.61 7.71 14.18
C LEU A 6 9.08 8.09 13.94
N ALA A 7 9.96 7.10 13.82
CA ALA A 7 11.40 7.33 13.57
C ALA A 7 11.65 8.10 12.25
N ARG A 8 10.71 8.04 11.31
CA ARG A 8 10.69 8.81 10.05
C ARG A 8 9.26 9.00 9.58
N PRO A 9 8.96 10.07 8.80
CA PRO A 9 7.64 10.25 8.23
C PRO A 9 7.29 9.13 7.25
N LEU A 10 5.99 8.89 7.05
CA LEU A 10 5.47 7.84 6.19
C LEU A 10 4.60 8.41 5.07
N VAL A 11 4.63 7.76 3.92
CA VAL A 11 3.55 7.81 2.94
C VAL A 11 2.67 6.59 3.14
N ILE A 12 1.45 6.82 3.60
CA ILE A 12 0.45 5.77 3.86
C ILE A 12 -0.46 5.68 2.64
N MET A 13 -0.35 4.59 1.90
CA MET A 13 -1.14 4.32 0.70
C MET A 13 -2.37 3.49 1.07
N VAL A 14 -3.57 4.00 0.85
CA VAL A 14 -4.82 3.28 1.14
C VAL A 14 -5.40 2.73 -0.15
N ILE A 15 -5.49 1.40 -0.26
CA ILE A 15 -5.92 0.69 -1.45
C ILE A 15 -7.13 -0.20 -1.17
N GLY A 16 -7.84 -0.57 -2.23
CA GLY A 16 -9.02 -1.45 -2.17
C GLY A 16 -9.96 -1.19 -3.35
N ILE A 17 -10.84 -2.14 -3.63
CA ILE A 17 -11.85 -2.00 -4.69
C ILE A 17 -12.84 -0.86 -4.38
N PRO A 18 -13.56 -0.31 -5.38
CA PRO A 18 -14.61 0.67 -5.12
C PRO A 18 -15.61 0.15 -4.08
N GLY A 19 -16.06 0.99 -3.15
CA GLY A 19 -17.01 0.59 -2.09
C GLY A 19 -16.41 -0.23 -0.95
N SER A 20 -15.13 -0.54 -0.95
CA SER A 20 -14.48 -1.29 0.16
C SER A 20 -14.41 -0.52 1.49
N GLY A 21 -14.54 0.81 1.47
CA GLY A 21 -14.44 1.68 2.64
C GLY A 21 -13.11 2.41 2.79
N LYS A 22 -12.22 2.33 1.79
CA LYS A 22 -10.89 2.99 1.82
C LYS A 22 -10.95 4.48 2.12
N SER A 23 -11.79 5.24 1.43
CA SER A 23 -11.88 6.70 1.60
C SER A 23 -12.49 7.10 2.95
N PHE A 24 -13.40 6.29 3.49
CA PHE A 24 -13.89 6.48 4.86
C PHE A 24 -12.74 6.33 5.86
N PHE A 25 -11.98 5.24 5.77
CA PHE A 25 -10.83 5.01 6.63
C PHE A 25 -9.79 6.12 6.50
N ALA A 26 -9.41 6.47 5.26
CA ALA A 26 -8.39 7.48 4.98
C ALA A 26 -8.73 8.84 5.59
N ARG A 27 -9.96 9.31 5.44
CA ARG A 27 -10.43 10.58 6.04
C ARG A 27 -10.40 10.54 7.56
N GLN A 28 -10.94 9.49 8.18
CA GLN A 28 -10.96 9.37 9.64
C GLN A 28 -9.53 9.29 10.21
N PHE A 29 -8.64 8.55 9.53
CA PHE A 29 -7.25 8.41 9.95
C PHE A 29 -6.48 9.73 9.77
N SER A 30 -6.70 10.46 8.67
CA SER A 30 -6.16 11.78 8.42
C SER A 30 -6.57 12.76 9.53
N THR A 31 -7.84 12.80 9.89
CA THR A 31 -8.36 13.67 10.96
C THR A 31 -7.76 13.30 12.32
N MET A 32 -7.68 12.00 12.65
CA MET A 32 -7.15 11.55 13.94
C MET A 32 -5.69 11.95 14.16
N PHE A 33 -4.88 11.98 13.11
CA PHE A 33 -3.44 12.27 13.19
C PHE A 33 -3.06 13.64 12.64
N ALA A 34 -4.03 14.47 12.25
CA ALA A 34 -3.80 15.74 11.55
C ALA A 34 -2.81 15.59 10.37
N ALA A 35 -2.88 14.44 9.66
CA ALA A 35 -2.02 14.11 8.55
C ALA A 35 -2.64 14.60 7.23
N PRO A 36 -1.88 15.28 6.35
CA PRO A 36 -2.34 15.65 5.02
C PRO A 36 -2.89 14.46 4.24
N LEU A 37 -4.02 14.67 3.55
CA LEU A 37 -4.68 13.66 2.72
C LEU A 37 -4.67 14.09 1.25
N VAL A 38 -4.07 13.27 0.40
CA VAL A 38 -4.22 13.37 -1.06
C VAL A 38 -5.30 12.38 -1.48
N SER A 39 -6.44 12.89 -1.94
CA SER A 39 -7.57 12.07 -2.36
C SER A 39 -7.75 12.17 -3.87
N THR A 40 -7.59 11.04 -4.56
CA THR A 40 -7.82 10.94 -6.00
C THR A 40 -9.25 11.27 -6.38
N ASP A 41 -10.22 10.78 -5.59
CA ASP A 41 -11.64 11.03 -5.85
C ASP A 41 -11.98 12.54 -5.70
N TYR A 42 -11.36 13.21 -4.73
CA TYR A 42 -11.51 14.67 -4.58
C TYR A 42 -10.95 15.42 -5.80
N ILE A 43 -9.73 15.10 -6.22
CA ILE A 43 -9.09 15.72 -7.38
C ILE A 43 -9.90 15.45 -8.64
N ARG A 44 -10.36 14.21 -8.84
CA ARG A 44 -11.19 13.84 -9.99
C ARG A 44 -12.48 14.62 -10.03
N HIS A 45 -13.20 14.68 -8.92
CA HIS A 45 -14.48 15.43 -8.85
C HIS A 45 -14.29 16.92 -9.12
N ALA A 46 -13.20 17.51 -8.59
CA ALA A 46 -12.90 18.92 -8.82
C ALA A 46 -12.57 19.23 -10.30
N MET A 47 -11.94 18.29 -11.01
CA MET A 47 -11.60 18.45 -12.43
C MET A 47 -12.70 17.99 -13.38
N PHE A 48 -13.38 16.93 -13.03
CA PHE A 48 -14.36 16.24 -13.87
C PHE A 48 -15.61 15.93 -13.05
N PRO A 49 -16.54 16.89 -12.88
CA PRO A 49 -17.78 16.66 -12.13
C PRO A 49 -18.60 15.48 -12.68
N ASP A 50 -18.60 15.30 -14.01
CA ASP A 50 -19.25 14.19 -14.73
C ASP A 50 -18.22 13.17 -15.21
N SER A 51 -17.39 12.66 -14.30
CA SER A 51 -16.30 11.74 -14.63
C SER A 51 -16.79 10.45 -15.29
N THR A 52 -16.14 10.07 -16.36
CA THR A 52 -16.33 8.80 -17.08
C THR A 52 -15.35 7.71 -16.66
N TYR A 53 -14.38 8.04 -15.83
CA TYR A 53 -13.25 7.16 -15.45
C TYR A 53 -12.46 6.66 -16.67
N GLY A 54 -12.35 7.50 -17.69
CA GLY A 54 -11.60 7.20 -18.90
C GLY A 54 -10.08 7.38 -18.75
N PRO A 55 -9.28 6.80 -19.66
CA PRO A 55 -7.80 6.84 -19.58
C PRO A 55 -7.21 8.27 -19.55
N ASP A 56 -7.79 9.20 -20.29
CA ASP A 56 -7.33 10.59 -20.35
C ASP A 56 -7.58 11.33 -19.02
N GLU A 57 -8.74 11.07 -18.39
CA GLU A 57 -9.02 11.60 -17.06
C GLU A 57 -8.05 11.00 -16.03
N ASP A 58 -7.83 9.67 -16.09
CA ASP A 58 -6.91 8.97 -15.20
C ASP A 58 -5.49 9.52 -15.32
N ALA A 59 -5.01 9.80 -16.53
CA ALA A 59 -3.69 10.38 -16.76
C ALA A 59 -3.58 11.76 -16.11
N ARG A 60 -4.54 12.66 -16.33
CA ARG A 60 -4.53 14.03 -15.77
C ARG A 60 -4.65 14.03 -14.25
N VAL A 61 -5.55 13.22 -13.69
CA VAL A 61 -5.70 13.06 -12.25
C VAL A 61 -4.41 12.51 -11.62
N SER A 62 -3.77 11.54 -12.25
CA SER A 62 -2.50 10.96 -11.77
C SER A 62 -1.37 11.99 -11.71
N VAL A 63 -1.29 12.90 -12.68
CA VAL A 63 -0.31 14.00 -12.65
C VAL A 63 -0.53 14.89 -11.43
N LEU A 64 -1.77 15.28 -11.14
CA LEU A 64 -2.07 16.14 -9.98
C LEU A 64 -1.87 15.42 -8.65
N VAL A 65 -2.22 14.13 -8.56
CA VAL A 65 -1.94 13.31 -7.38
C VAL A 65 -0.44 13.25 -7.11
N ASN A 66 0.38 12.97 -8.14
CA ASN A 66 1.82 12.90 -8.00
C ASN A 66 2.44 14.26 -7.62
N ASN A 67 1.96 15.35 -8.21
CA ASN A 67 2.39 16.69 -7.82
C ASN A 67 2.03 17.01 -6.37
N GLY A 68 0.81 16.70 -5.96
CA GLY A 68 0.36 16.87 -4.57
C GLY A 68 1.22 16.08 -3.58
N ILE A 69 1.53 14.82 -3.90
CA ILE A 69 2.45 14.00 -3.09
C ILE A 69 3.82 14.67 -3.03
N SER A 70 4.40 15.07 -4.17
CA SER A 70 5.73 15.68 -4.24
C SER A 70 5.83 16.95 -3.40
N GLU A 71 4.83 17.82 -3.44
CA GLU A 71 4.79 19.03 -2.61
C GLU A 71 4.70 18.70 -1.12
N LEU A 72 3.87 17.74 -0.75
CA LEU A 72 3.71 17.34 0.65
C LEU A 72 4.95 16.64 1.22
N LEU A 73 5.72 15.92 0.41
CA LEU A 73 6.99 15.31 0.83
C LEU A 73 8.00 16.32 1.34
N LYS A 74 7.95 17.57 0.85
CA LYS A 74 8.80 18.66 1.34
C LYS A 74 8.50 19.05 2.80
N THR A 75 7.30 18.73 3.29
CA THR A 75 6.86 19.14 4.64
C THR A 75 7.38 18.25 5.76
N GLN A 76 7.99 17.10 5.45
CA GLN A 76 8.44 16.08 6.41
C GLN A 76 7.34 15.56 7.36
N LYS A 77 6.06 15.71 6.98
CA LYS A 77 4.91 15.17 7.70
C LYS A 77 4.46 13.84 7.09
N THR A 78 3.96 12.92 7.90
CA THR A 78 3.28 11.73 7.37
C THR A 78 2.12 12.13 6.48
N ILE A 79 2.00 11.50 5.31
CA ILE A 79 1.01 11.81 4.28
C ILE A 79 0.13 10.58 4.07
N ILE A 80 -1.16 10.79 3.86
CA ILE A 80 -2.09 9.73 3.49
C ILE A 80 -2.49 9.93 2.03
N VAL A 81 -2.47 8.87 1.24
CA VAL A 81 -2.88 8.85 -0.17
C VAL A 81 -4.03 7.89 -0.34
N ASP A 82 -5.19 8.39 -0.75
CA ASP A 82 -6.42 7.62 -0.99
C ASP A 82 -6.72 7.53 -2.49
N GLY A 83 -6.70 6.32 -3.03
CA GLY A 83 -7.01 6.02 -4.42
C GLY A 83 -5.81 6.02 -5.37
N SER A 84 -6.05 5.66 -6.64
CA SER A 84 -5.08 5.56 -7.77
C SER A 84 -3.86 4.67 -7.55
N LEU A 85 -3.78 3.93 -6.44
CA LEU A 85 -2.64 3.08 -6.08
C LEU A 85 -3.00 1.59 -6.08
N ASN A 86 -4.07 1.23 -6.78
CA ASN A 86 -4.54 -0.16 -6.82
C ASN A 86 -3.57 -1.08 -7.59
N ASN A 87 -2.84 -0.57 -8.58
CA ASN A 87 -1.85 -1.37 -9.29
C ASN A 87 -0.45 -1.23 -8.68
N ARG A 88 0.38 -2.26 -8.88
CA ARG A 88 1.74 -2.32 -8.33
C ARG A 88 2.66 -1.22 -8.88
N ILE A 89 2.53 -0.87 -10.16
CA ILE A 89 3.39 0.12 -10.81
C ILE A 89 3.21 1.47 -10.12
N SER A 90 1.97 1.89 -9.89
CA SER A 90 1.66 3.15 -9.19
C SER A 90 2.22 3.14 -7.76
N ARG A 91 2.05 2.05 -7.01
CA ARG A 91 2.61 1.94 -5.65
C ARG A 91 4.13 2.02 -5.64
N SER A 92 4.80 1.27 -6.52
CA SER A 92 6.28 1.31 -6.65
C SER A 92 6.80 2.69 -7.05
N GLY A 93 6.04 3.43 -7.86
CA GLY A 93 6.34 4.83 -8.19
C GLY A 93 6.35 5.73 -6.96
N VAL A 94 5.30 5.63 -6.14
CA VAL A 94 5.19 6.38 -4.87
C VAL A 94 6.25 5.94 -3.86
N GLU A 95 6.53 4.64 -3.75
CA GLU A 95 7.59 4.12 -2.88
C GLU A 95 8.97 4.68 -3.21
N ARG A 96 9.31 4.71 -4.51
CA ARG A 96 10.57 5.30 -4.97
C ARG A 96 10.65 6.79 -4.67
N LEU A 97 9.57 7.54 -4.93
CA LEU A 97 9.49 8.96 -4.63
C LEU A 97 9.63 9.23 -3.14
N ALA A 98 8.92 8.49 -2.30
CA ALA A 98 8.98 8.57 -0.85
C ALA A 98 10.41 8.31 -0.33
N LYS A 99 11.05 7.24 -0.81
CA LYS A 99 12.41 6.87 -0.44
C LYS A 99 13.43 7.97 -0.76
N ASN A 100 13.31 8.61 -1.92
CA ASN A 100 14.19 9.71 -2.34
C ASN A 100 14.08 10.95 -1.42
N HIS A 101 12.97 11.09 -0.68
CA HIS A 101 12.74 12.17 0.28
C HIS A 101 12.90 11.73 1.75
N GLY A 102 13.46 10.53 2.01
CA GLY A 102 13.69 10.03 3.37
C GLY A 102 12.45 9.46 4.06
N TYR A 103 11.34 9.28 3.34
CA TYR A 103 10.11 8.69 3.88
C TYR A 103 10.16 7.17 3.87
N GLY A 104 9.45 6.58 4.84
CA GLY A 104 9.00 5.20 4.74
C GLY A 104 7.67 5.09 4.02
N THR A 105 7.27 3.88 3.67
CA THR A 105 5.95 3.61 3.08
C THR A 105 5.19 2.56 3.87
N MET A 106 3.88 2.64 3.85
CA MET A 106 2.97 1.62 4.35
C MET A 106 1.74 1.55 3.44
N THR A 107 1.38 0.34 3.04
CA THR A 107 0.14 0.08 2.30
C THR A 107 -0.94 -0.42 3.25
N ILE A 108 -2.09 0.25 3.29
CA ILE A 108 -3.28 -0.20 4.01
C ILE A 108 -4.26 -0.75 2.99
N TRP A 109 -4.44 -2.06 2.99
CA TRP A 109 -5.38 -2.72 2.10
C TRP A 109 -6.72 -2.93 2.80
N VAL A 110 -7.70 -2.15 2.37
CA VAL A 110 -9.08 -2.26 2.88
C VAL A 110 -9.83 -3.33 2.09
N GLN A 111 -10.11 -4.44 2.73
CA GLN A 111 -10.81 -5.58 2.13
C GLN A 111 -12.29 -5.60 2.54
N THR A 112 -13.14 -5.76 1.55
CA THR A 112 -14.58 -6.04 1.70
C THR A 112 -14.95 -6.97 0.55
N ASP A 113 -15.82 -7.94 0.80
CA ASP A 113 -16.30 -8.83 -0.25
C ASP A 113 -16.92 -8.05 -1.42
N GLU A 114 -16.76 -8.59 -2.61
CA GLU A 114 -17.17 -7.93 -3.84
C GLU A 114 -18.68 -7.60 -3.87
N PRO A 115 -19.61 -8.49 -3.49
CA PRO A 115 -21.04 -8.18 -3.48
C PRO A 115 -21.38 -6.98 -2.59
N THR A 116 -20.82 -6.91 -1.40
CA THR A 116 -21.00 -5.77 -0.48
C THR A 116 -20.41 -4.49 -1.06
N SER A 117 -19.20 -4.55 -1.61
CA SER A 117 -18.51 -3.43 -2.21
C SER A 117 -19.25 -2.88 -3.43
N ARG A 118 -19.71 -3.76 -4.31
CA ARG A 118 -20.53 -3.42 -5.49
C ARG A 118 -21.84 -2.75 -5.08
N ASN A 119 -22.58 -3.33 -4.14
CA ASN A 119 -23.83 -2.74 -3.65
C ASN A 119 -23.61 -1.33 -3.06
N ARG A 120 -22.54 -1.13 -2.29
CA ARG A 120 -22.17 0.19 -1.76
C ARG A 120 -21.81 1.18 -2.88
N SER A 121 -21.10 0.76 -3.91
CA SER A 121 -20.68 1.62 -5.02
C SER A 121 -21.84 2.04 -5.92
N VAL A 122 -22.74 1.12 -6.23
CA VAL A 122 -23.90 1.39 -7.09
C VAL A 122 -24.95 2.24 -6.36
N LYS A 123 -25.12 2.04 -5.05
CA LYS A 123 -26.11 2.77 -4.23
C LYS A 123 -25.54 4.01 -3.54
N ARG A 124 -24.43 4.56 -4.03
CA ARG A 124 -23.90 5.83 -3.52
C ARG A 124 -24.95 6.92 -3.61
N ASN A 125 -24.98 7.77 -2.59
CA ASN A 125 -25.87 8.92 -2.57
C ASN A 125 -25.05 10.17 -2.26
N SER A 126 -24.91 11.05 -3.24
CA SER A 126 -24.15 12.29 -3.12
C SER A 126 -24.69 13.25 -2.05
N LYS A 127 -25.93 13.06 -1.59
CA LYS A 127 -26.52 13.82 -0.47
C LYS A 127 -26.09 13.29 0.89
N ARG A 128 -25.44 12.11 0.95
CA ARG A 128 -24.96 11.52 2.19
C ARG A 128 -23.57 12.04 2.50
N GLU A 129 -23.36 12.48 3.73
CA GLU A 129 -22.02 12.83 4.21
C GLU A 129 -21.06 11.65 4.01
N GLY A 130 -19.92 11.91 3.39
CA GLY A 130 -18.93 10.88 3.02
C GLY A 130 -19.06 10.32 1.61
N ASP A 131 -20.22 10.46 0.96
CA ASP A 131 -20.43 10.09 -0.44
C ASP A 131 -20.54 11.31 -1.38
N ALA A 132 -20.49 12.53 -0.83
CA ALA A 132 -20.72 13.77 -1.56
C ALA A 132 -19.81 13.97 -2.80
N LEU A 133 -18.61 13.37 -2.78
CA LEU A 133 -17.64 13.43 -3.88
C LEU A 133 -17.70 12.22 -4.81
N ASN A 134 -18.63 11.29 -4.59
CA ASN A 134 -18.68 10.03 -5.31
C ASN A 134 -20.08 9.81 -5.89
N SER A 135 -20.22 9.96 -7.19
CA SER A 135 -21.43 9.58 -7.89
C SER A 135 -21.69 8.06 -7.85
N PRO A 136 -22.96 7.62 -7.98
CA PRO A 136 -23.25 6.21 -8.22
C PRO A 136 -22.43 5.67 -9.40
N MET A 137 -21.93 4.46 -9.26
CA MET A 137 -21.06 3.84 -10.25
C MET A 137 -21.83 2.75 -11.01
N SER A 138 -21.67 2.68 -12.33
CA SER A 138 -22.25 1.56 -13.09
C SER A 138 -21.56 0.23 -12.76
N ALA A 139 -22.22 -0.88 -13.05
CA ALA A 139 -21.67 -2.21 -12.79
C ALA A 139 -20.41 -2.49 -13.63
N GLU A 140 -20.35 -1.95 -14.84
CA GLU A 140 -19.23 -2.07 -15.77
C GLU A 140 -18.01 -1.32 -15.25
N VAL A 141 -18.18 -0.06 -14.82
CA VAL A 141 -17.12 0.76 -14.24
C VAL A 141 -16.62 0.11 -12.94
N PHE A 142 -17.52 -0.38 -12.08
CA PHE A 142 -17.12 -1.13 -10.88
C PHE A 142 -16.24 -2.33 -11.22
N SER A 143 -16.67 -3.16 -12.19
CA SER A 143 -15.92 -4.35 -12.60
C SER A 143 -14.55 -3.99 -13.20
N HIS A 144 -14.50 -2.96 -14.03
CA HIS A 144 -13.26 -2.46 -14.62
C HIS A 144 -12.26 -2.02 -13.54
N LEU A 145 -12.68 -1.15 -12.62
CA LEU A 145 -11.81 -0.64 -11.54
C LEU A 145 -11.42 -1.72 -10.52
N SER A 146 -12.30 -2.69 -10.27
CA SER A 146 -11.99 -3.80 -9.37
C SER A 146 -10.89 -4.71 -9.92
N LYS A 147 -10.87 -4.94 -11.23
CA LYS A 147 -9.83 -5.73 -11.92
C LYS A 147 -8.46 -5.06 -11.93
N GLN A 148 -8.40 -3.74 -11.75
CA GLN A 148 -7.13 -3.02 -11.67
C GLN A 148 -6.39 -3.26 -10.34
N LEU A 149 -7.07 -3.80 -9.32
CA LEU A 149 -6.44 -4.08 -8.03
C LEU A 149 -5.47 -5.26 -8.13
N THR A 150 -4.20 -4.96 -7.99
CA THR A 150 -3.15 -5.96 -7.82
C THR A 150 -2.83 -6.11 -6.34
N PRO A 151 -2.99 -7.29 -5.74
CA PRO A 151 -2.64 -7.53 -4.35
C PRO A 151 -1.20 -7.09 -4.04
N PRO A 152 -0.96 -6.48 -2.86
CA PRO A 152 0.38 -6.15 -2.43
C PRO A 152 1.29 -7.39 -2.36
N GLN A 153 2.55 -7.21 -2.71
CA GLN A 153 3.56 -8.26 -2.61
C GLN A 153 4.03 -8.43 -1.16
N PRO A 154 4.58 -9.59 -0.79
CA PRO A 154 5.15 -9.82 0.55
C PRO A 154 6.23 -8.81 0.96
N SER A 155 6.94 -8.24 -0.03
CA SER A 155 7.97 -7.21 0.17
C SER A 155 7.39 -5.82 0.47
N GLU A 156 6.11 -5.57 0.17
CA GLU A 156 5.45 -4.31 0.49
C GLU A 156 5.06 -4.31 1.99
N ASN A 157 5.39 -3.24 2.71
CA ASN A 157 4.97 -3.08 4.10
C ASN A 157 3.45 -2.88 4.18
N THR A 158 2.70 -3.97 4.26
CA THR A 158 1.25 -3.98 4.12
C THR A 158 0.55 -4.32 5.43
N VAL A 159 -0.57 -3.64 5.67
CA VAL A 159 -1.58 -3.97 6.70
C VAL A 159 -2.91 -4.19 6.02
N VAL A 160 -3.56 -5.31 6.33
CA VAL A 160 -4.90 -5.63 5.84
C VAL A 160 -5.93 -5.30 6.92
N ILE A 161 -6.95 -4.55 6.55
CA ILE A 161 -8.09 -4.22 7.43
C ILE A 161 -9.41 -4.55 6.75
N SER A 162 -10.42 -4.92 7.55
CA SER A 162 -11.76 -5.17 7.04
C SER A 162 -12.55 -3.86 6.91
N GLY A 163 -13.08 -3.58 5.72
CA GLY A 163 -13.98 -2.44 5.49
C GLY A 163 -15.40 -2.63 6.06
N LYS A 164 -15.66 -3.74 6.76
CA LYS A 164 -16.90 -3.99 7.50
C LYS A 164 -16.78 -3.62 8.99
N HIS A 165 -15.55 -3.46 9.48
CA HIS A 165 -15.32 -3.13 10.88
C HIS A 165 -15.44 -1.62 11.13
N THR A 166 -15.64 -1.25 12.40
CA THR A 166 -15.63 0.15 12.83
C THR A 166 -14.24 0.77 12.65
N PHE A 167 -14.19 2.08 12.49
CA PHE A 167 -12.92 2.81 12.37
C PHE A 167 -11.98 2.53 13.56
N GLY A 168 -12.50 2.51 14.79
CA GLY A 168 -11.68 2.22 15.98
C GLY A 168 -10.97 0.87 15.92
N THR A 169 -11.67 -0.17 15.41
CA THR A 169 -11.06 -1.50 15.20
C THR A 169 -10.00 -1.45 14.10
N GLN A 170 -10.28 -0.80 12.98
CA GLN A 170 -9.36 -0.64 11.87
C GLN A 170 -8.09 0.12 12.29
N ALA A 171 -8.27 1.27 12.96
CA ALA A 171 -7.16 2.10 13.45
C ALA A 171 -6.25 1.32 14.42
N ARG A 172 -6.84 0.53 15.33
CA ARG A 172 -6.06 -0.30 16.27
C ARG A 172 -5.13 -1.28 15.55
N VAL A 173 -5.60 -1.93 14.48
CA VAL A 173 -4.79 -2.86 13.67
C VAL A 173 -3.61 -2.12 13.04
N VAL A 174 -3.87 -0.96 12.43
CA VAL A 174 -2.82 -0.14 11.79
C VAL A 174 -1.81 0.38 12.82
N LEU A 175 -2.28 0.90 13.94
CA LEU A 175 -1.42 1.41 15.02
C LEU A 175 -0.54 0.31 15.61
N LYS A 176 -1.07 -0.90 15.80
CA LYS A 176 -0.27 -2.05 16.26
C LYS A 176 0.90 -2.32 15.31
N LYS A 177 0.70 -2.23 14.01
CA LYS A 177 1.77 -2.41 13.02
C LYS A 177 2.78 -1.24 13.02
N LEU A 178 2.31 -0.02 13.23
CA LEU A 178 3.17 1.17 13.27
C LEU A 178 4.12 1.18 14.48
N VAL A 179 3.69 0.63 15.64
CA VAL A 179 4.49 0.58 16.87
C VAL A 179 5.25 -0.73 17.05
N ALA A 180 5.00 -1.75 16.22
CA ALA A 180 5.77 -2.99 16.27
C ALA A 180 7.23 -2.71 15.91
N PRO A 181 8.21 -3.28 16.64
CA PRO A 181 9.59 -3.25 16.21
C PRO A 181 9.69 -3.75 14.76
N ARG A 182 10.43 -3.02 13.94
CA ARG A 182 10.77 -3.54 12.60
C ARG A 182 11.89 -4.54 12.80
N ASP A 183 11.70 -5.76 12.29
CA ASP A 183 12.80 -6.69 12.12
C ASP A 183 13.84 -5.98 11.25
N GLU A 184 14.98 -5.61 11.84
CA GLU A 184 16.12 -5.11 11.07
C GLU A 184 16.50 -6.23 10.11
N VAL A 185 16.36 -5.97 8.82
CA VAL A 185 16.97 -6.82 7.78
C VAL A 185 18.47 -6.66 8.01
N THR A 186 19.06 -7.61 8.71
CA THR A 186 20.51 -7.70 8.87
C THR A 186 21.10 -7.74 7.47
N PRO A 187 21.93 -6.76 7.06
CA PRO A 187 22.63 -6.87 5.78
C PRO A 187 23.48 -8.12 5.88
N GLY A 188 23.28 -9.04 4.91
CA GLY A 188 24.03 -10.28 4.89
C GLY A 188 25.52 -10.00 5.04
N LEU A 189 26.12 -10.59 6.07
CA LEU A 189 27.56 -10.71 6.18
C LEU A 189 28.05 -11.41 4.91
N THR A 190 28.66 -10.66 4.02
CA THR A 190 29.52 -11.21 2.97
C THR A 190 30.62 -11.95 3.71
N ARG A 191 30.60 -13.28 3.63
CA ARG A 191 31.77 -14.07 3.96
C ARG A 191 32.86 -13.61 2.98
N THR A 192 33.84 -12.89 3.50
CA THR A 192 35.14 -12.77 2.86
C THR A 192 35.82 -14.11 3.00
N ASP A 193 35.97 -14.81 1.88
CA ASP A 193 36.85 -15.94 1.76
C ASP A 193 38.30 -15.41 1.91
N ASP A 194 38.83 -15.52 3.10
CA ASP A 194 40.27 -15.38 3.33
C ASP A 194 40.95 -16.64 2.82
N ASN A 195 41.54 -16.51 1.67
CA ASN A 195 42.41 -17.44 1.01
C ASN A 195 43.78 -17.37 1.74
N ASP A 196 44.11 -18.36 2.57
CA ASP A 196 45.46 -18.52 3.14
C ASP A 196 46.11 -19.77 2.53
N PRO A 197 47.22 -19.62 1.80
CA PRO A 197 47.89 -20.76 1.15
C PRO A 197 49.07 -21.22 2.01
N HIS A 198 48.90 -22.30 2.78
CA HIS A 198 50.03 -23.12 3.19
C HIS A 198 49.64 -24.60 3.37
N GLN A 199 50.21 -25.41 2.50
CA GLN A 199 50.34 -26.90 2.53
C GLN A 199 51.21 -27.38 3.72
N PRO A 200 51.28 -28.70 4.09
CA PRO A 200 51.42 -29.80 3.13
C PRO A 200 50.66 -31.12 3.46
N SER A 201 50.49 -31.91 2.41
CA SER A 201 50.40 -33.37 2.24
C SER A 201 50.31 -34.28 3.47
N ASP A 202 49.32 -35.19 3.48
CA ASP A 202 49.60 -36.63 3.47
C ASP A 202 48.36 -37.47 3.09
N THR A 203 48.65 -38.49 2.32
CA THR A 203 47.89 -39.58 1.74
C THR A 203 47.02 -40.35 2.73
N ASN A 204 45.79 -40.77 2.34
CA ASN A 204 45.42 -42.17 2.22
C ASN A 204 44.03 -42.38 1.67
N ASP A 205 43.95 -43.29 0.73
CA ASP A 205 42.82 -43.91 0.10
C ASP A 205 41.69 -44.34 1.03
N ILE A 206 40.42 -44.23 0.53
CA ILE A 206 39.43 -45.29 0.56
C ILE A 206 38.28 -44.91 -0.38
N GLN A 207 37.99 -45.78 -1.34
CA GLN A 207 36.96 -45.67 -2.36
C GLN A 207 35.55 -46.03 -1.88
N PRO A 208 34.52 -45.95 -2.74
CA PRO A 208 33.16 -45.49 -2.43
C PRO A 208 32.16 -46.63 -2.20
N ARG A 209 31.06 -46.35 -1.52
CA ARG A 209 29.86 -47.21 -1.59
C ARG A 209 28.64 -46.42 -2.07
N ARG A 210 28.27 -46.72 -3.32
CA ARG A 210 26.94 -46.44 -3.87
C ARG A 210 25.86 -47.15 -3.05
N ARG A 211 24.79 -46.45 -2.70
CA ARG A 211 23.48 -47.09 -2.46
C ARG A 211 22.42 -46.33 -3.24
N SER A 212 21.92 -47.01 -4.25
CA SER A 212 20.68 -46.76 -4.96
C SER A 212 19.51 -47.06 -4.05
N VAL A 213 18.48 -46.20 -4.06
CA VAL A 213 17.12 -46.56 -3.58
C VAL A 213 16.14 -46.17 -4.66
N THR A 214 15.43 -47.18 -5.11
CA THR A 214 14.37 -47.18 -6.12
C THR A 214 13.06 -46.71 -5.52
N ILE A 215 12.30 -46.03 -6.34
CA ILE A 215 10.94 -45.55 -6.12
C ILE A 215 9.96 -46.71 -6.27
N ASN A 216 8.96 -46.74 -5.39
CA ASN A 216 7.60 -47.20 -5.67
C ASN A 216 6.61 -46.13 -5.29
#